data_347820efb971cdeba4fa016bd3919159
#
_entry.id   347820efb971cdeba4fa016bd3919159
#
_cell.length_a   1.000
_cell.length_b   1.000
_cell.length_c   1.000
_cell.angle_alpha   90.00
_cell.angle_beta   90.00
_cell.angle_gamma   90.00
#
_symmetry.space_group_name_H-M   'P 1'
#
loop_
_entity.id
_entity.type
_entity.pdbx_description
1 polymer ?
#
loop_
_entity_poly.entity_id
_entity_poly.type
_entity_poly.pdbx_seq_one_letter_code
_entity_poly.pdbx_strand_id
1 'polypeptide(L)'
;MQLTGAEIICECLLEQGVDTVFGYPGGAALNTYDALYKYSDKIRHILTAHEQGASHAADGYARATGKTGVVMTTSGPGATNIVTGLATANIDSIPLVAITGNVTTDQLGRDSFQEVDIVDIVKPVTKASFLVEKVEDLADTIRKAFALAQHGRKGPVLVDVPKDVTANKTEFVQTIPEKPRTFEIRNPEKVRVVQEMIKNAKRPMIYAGGGIISANASEEFKAFAELIDAPVCCSLMGLGCIPADHPLCVGNIGMHGGYETGMATAECDLMIACGARFSDRVAGDRERFGEQAKIVQLDIDEKEINKNVKVDEYILGDIKEILIALTIGLDRQNHPDWLAKIEEWKHHFDDKKLPECDLPLPQQVLDTINEIKCPSDIIATDVGQHQMWVAQFSKIMESRTLLTSGGMGTMGYGMGAAIGAQCARPNDRVCLITGDGSFHMNLNELVTLKSYELPVVVVVMNNTVLGMVRQWQKLFYGSRFSQTDPHRATDFVKLANAFGVDGLRITKPEEIKPILTKAFEMNKPVVVDCHISPDANVLPMIPPGKTINEIITEM
;
A
#
# COMPACT_ATOMS: atom_id res chain seq x y z
N MET A 1 -17.93 20.66 28.17
CA MET A 1 -18.77 21.50 27.27
C MET A 1 -19.97 20.70 26.83
N GLN A 2 -21.16 21.30 26.67
CA GLN A 2 -22.31 20.60 26.11
C GLN A 2 -22.23 20.64 24.58
N LEU A 3 -21.97 19.50 23.96
CA LEU A 3 -21.83 19.35 22.50
C LEU A 3 -22.81 18.30 21.96
N THR A 4 -23.19 18.44 20.69
CA THR A 4 -23.91 17.40 19.96
C THR A 4 -22.94 16.27 19.62
N GLY A 5 -23.46 15.04 19.38
CA GLY A 5 -22.63 13.91 18.93
C GLY A 5 -21.84 14.24 17.66
N ALA A 6 -22.44 15.00 16.74
CA ALA A 6 -21.76 15.45 15.53
C ALA A 6 -20.57 16.38 15.83
N GLU A 7 -20.71 17.31 16.76
CA GLU A 7 -19.61 18.19 17.20
C GLU A 7 -18.55 17.38 17.97
N ILE A 8 -18.95 16.38 18.78
CA ILE A 8 -18.03 15.46 19.47
C ILE A 8 -17.18 14.67 18.45
N ILE A 9 -17.74 14.22 17.34
CA ILE A 9 -16.95 13.58 16.27
C ILE A 9 -15.84 14.53 15.81
N CYS A 10 -16.17 15.77 15.47
CA CYS A 10 -15.18 16.76 15.01
C CYS A 10 -14.10 17.05 16.07
N GLU A 11 -14.49 17.24 17.33
CA GLU A 11 -13.54 17.49 18.42
C GLU A 11 -12.61 16.29 18.65
N CYS A 12 -13.14 15.05 18.63
CA CYS A 12 -12.34 13.85 18.73
C CYS A 12 -11.36 13.71 17.54
N LEU A 13 -11.76 14.06 16.32
CA LEU A 13 -10.85 14.09 15.16
C LEU A 13 -9.71 15.09 15.38
N LEU A 14 -10.02 16.30 15.89
CA LEU A 14 -8.99 17.29 16.22
C LEU A 14 -8.06 16.84 17.35
N GLU A 15 -8.59 16.19 18.40
CA GLU A 15 -7.78 15.57 19.46
C GLU A 15 -6.74 14.60 18.85
N GLN A 16 -7.14 13.81 17.83
CA GLN A 16 -6.28 12.81 17.17
C GLN A 16 -5.35 13.43 16.10
N GLY A 17 -5.36 14.76 15.94
CA GLY A 17 -4.54 15.48 14.98
C GLY A 17 -4.94 15.24 13.52
N VAL A 18 -6.23 14.96 13.30
CA VAL A 18 -6.80 14.81 11.95
C VAL A 18 -7.09 16.20 11.38
N ASP A 19 -6.49 16.49 10.25
CA ASP A 19 -6.67 17.71 9.48
C ASP A 19 -7.44 17.48 8.16
N THR A 20 -7.54 16.23 7.72
CA THR A 20 -8.15 15.86 6.43
C THR A 20 -8.99 14.60 6.59
N VAL A 21 -10.22 14.65 6.08
CA VAL A 21 -11.14 13.51 6.01
C VAL A 21 -11.65 13.33 4.57
N PHE A 22 -11.89 12.09 4.19
CA PHE A 22 -12.42 11.73 2.87
C PHE A 22 -13.82 11.15 3.02
N GLY A 23 -14.72 11.42 2.09
CA GLY A 23 -16.04 10.85 2.24
C GLY A 23 -17.09 11.34 1.26
N TYR A 24 -18.32 10.88 1.51
CA TYR A 24 -19.49 11.24 0.73
C TYR A 24 -20.70 11.43 1.64
N PRO A 25 -21.43 12.56 1.57
CA PRO A 25 -22.59 12.85 2.41
C PRO A 25 -23.79 12.00 2.02
N GLY A 26 -24.71 11.85 2.99
CA GLY A 26 -26.03 11.26 2.78
C GLY A 26 -26.94 11.48 3.96
N GLY A 27 -28.19 11.03 3.88
CA GLY A 27 -29.25 11.36 4.82
C GLY A 27 -28.95 11.07 6.29
N ALA A 28 -28.30 9.94 6.60
CA ALA A 28 -27.95 9.56 7.96
C ALA A 28 -26.77 10.35 8.52
N ALA A 29 -25.87 10.88 7.67
CA ALA A 29 -24.68 11.62 8.08
C ALA A 29 -24.88 13.15 8.11
N LEU A 30 -26.06 13.69 7.83
CA LEU A 30 -26.27 15.14 7.67
C LEU A 30 -25.85 15.95 8.89
N ASN A 31 -26.11 15.48 10.11
CA ASN A 31 -25.71 16.19 11.32
C ASN A 31 -24.18 16.33 11.42
N THR A 32 -23.47 15.27 11.05
CA THR A 32 -21.99 15.25 11.04
C THR A 32 -21.44 16.18 9.97
N TYR A 33 -22.05 16.23 8.79
CA TYR A 33 -21.64 17.16 7.72
C TYR A 33 -21.99 18.63 8.05
N ASP A 34 -23.09 18.91 8.79
CA ASP A 34 -23.37 20.25 9.33
C ASP A 34 -22.31 20.66 10.37
N ALA A 35 -21.88 19.75 11.23
CA ALA A 35 -20.77 20.01 12.14
C ALA A 35 -19.47 20.26 11.38
N LEU A 36 -19.10 19.41 10.40
CA LEU A 36 -17.90 19.62 9.58
C LEU A 36 -17.87 20.99 8.90
N TYR A 37 -19.03 21.53 8.49
CA TYR A 37 -19.10 22.90 7.95
C TYR A 37 -18.63 23.94 8.96
N LYS A 38 -19.00 23.78 10.25
CA LYS A 38 -18.55 24.67 11.34
C LYS A 38 -17.06 24.54 11.66
N TYR A 39 -16.46 23.37 11.37
CA TYR A 39 -15.05 23.05 11.61
C TYR A 39 -14.19 23.12 10.34
N SER A 40 -14.71 23.69 9.24
CA SER A 40 -14.05 23.69 7.92
C SER A 40 -12.73 24.48 7.87
N ASP A 41 -12.48 25.35 8.85
CA ASP A 41 -11.21 26.05 9.04
C ASP A 41 -10.11 25.17 9.66
N LYS A 42 -10.46 24.01 10.24
CA LYS A 42 -9.56 23.09 10.95
C LYS A 42 -9.51 21.70 10.33
N ILE A 43 -10.62 21.24 9.77
CA ILE A 43 -10.74 19.91 9.15
C ILE A 43 -11.15 20.09 7.68
N ARG A 44 -10.24 19.75 6.78
CA ARG A 44 -10.53 19.72 5.34
C ARG A 44 -11.27 18.46 4.98
N HIS A 45 -12.47 18.59 4.42
CA HIS A 45 -13.19 17.46 3.85
C HIS A 45 -12.94 17.38 2.33
N ILE A 46 -12.54 16.20 1.86
CA ILE A 46 -12.39 15.89 0.43
C ILE A 46 -13.60 15.07 -0.01
N LEU A 47 -14.47 15.68 -0.79
CA LEU A 47 -15.61 15.01 -1.41
C LEU A 47 -15.14 14.19 -2.61
N THR A 48 -15.26 12.88 -2.53
CA THR A 48 -14.92 11.96 -3.63
C THR A 48 -16.14 11.69 -4.52
N ALA A 49 -15.95 11.07 -5.65
CA ALA A 49 -17.06 10.68 -6.52
C ALA A 49 -17.77 9.40 -6.04
N HIS A 50 -17.08 8.58 -5.23
CA HIS A 50 -17.56 7.31 -4.73
C HIS A 50 -16.92 6.98 -3.37
N GLU A 51 -17.64 6.32 -2.47
CA GLU A 51 -17.14 6.01 -1.12
C GLU A 51 -15.95 5.04 -1.16
N GLN A 52 -15.89 4.14 -2.14
CA GLN A 52 -14.71 3.29 -2.34
C GLN A 52 -13.47 4.15 -2.63
N GLY A 53 -13.60 5.16 -3.50
CA GLY A 53 -12.55 6.14 -3.76
C GLY A 53 -12.12 6.89 -2.49
N ALA A 54 -13.09 7.28 -1.65
CA ALA A 54 -12.82 7.90 -0.35
C ALA A 54 -12.01 7.00 0.59
N SER A 55 -12.38 5.72 0.68
CA SER A 55 -11.66 4.75 1.53
C SER A 55 -10.23 4.50 1.06
N HIS A 56 -10.01 4.44 -0.27
CA HIS A 56 -8.67 4.35 -0.84
C HIS A 56 -7.87 5.65 -0.69
N ALA A 57 -8.53 6.82 -0.68
CA ALA A 57 -7.87 8.08 -0.41
C ALA A 57 -7.42 8.17 1.06
N ALA A 58 -8.26 7.74 2.01
CA ALA A 58 -7.87 7.64 3.41
C ALA A 58 -6.70 6.64 3.62
N ASP A 59 -6.70 5.52 2.90
CA ASP A 59 -5.58 4.55 2.88
C ASP A 59 -4.30 5.18 2.32
N GLY A 60 -4.38 5.85 1.17
CA GLY A 60 -3.24 6.55 0.56
C GLY A 60 -2.65 7.63 1.45
N TYR A 61 -3.51 8.42 2.12
CA TYR A 61 -3.10 9.41 3.11
C TYR A 61 -2.34 8.75 4.28
N ALA A 62 -2.86 7.64 4.79
CA ALA A 62 -2.24 6.91 5.90
C ALA A 62 -0.86 6.33 5.50
N ARG A 63 -0.73 5.76 4.29
CA ARG A 63 0.55 5.24 3.78
C ARG A 63 1.59 6.35 3.63
N ALA A 64 1.21 7.48 3.04
CA ALA A 64 2.11 8.61 2.78
C ALA A 64 2.59 9.30 4.07
N THR A 65 1.78 9.30 5.13
CA THR A 65 2.08 10.02 6.39
C THR A 65 2.44 9.11 7.56
N GLY A 66 1.97 7.86 7.59
CA GLY A 66 2.00 6.99 8.78
C GLY A 66 0.94 7.34 9.84
N LYS A 67 0.15 8.40 9.64
CA LYS A 67 -1.00 8.77 10.47
C LYS A 67 -2.20 7.88 10.18
N THR A 68 -3.22 7.94 11.02
CA THR A 68 -4.50 7.25 10.75
C THR A 68 -5.29 8.02 9.68
N GLY A 69 -5.66 7.33 8.59
CA GLY A 69 -6.57 7.87 7.59
C GLY A 69 -8.02 7.84 8.09
N VAL A 70 -8.84 8.79 7.66
CA VAL A 70 -10.24 8.87 8.08
C VAL A 70 -11.17 8.92 6.87
N VAL A 71 -12.15 8.02 6.86
CA VAL A 71 -13.24 8.01 5.87
C VAL A 71 -14.59 8.16 6.57
N MET A 72 -15.46 9.00 6.01
CA MET A 72 -16.78 9.29 6.57
C MET A 72 -17.84 9.09 5.50
N THR A 73 -18.85 8.26 5.79
CA THR A 73 -19.92 7.94 4.83
C THR A 73 -21.29 7.90 5.49
N THR A 74 -22.30 7.92 4.65
CA THR A 74 -23.67 7.66 5.11
C THR A 74 -23.92 6.17 5.36
N SER A 75 -25.13 5.83 5.76
CA SER A 75 -25.62 4.46 5.99
C SER A 75 -25.84 3.68 4.67
N GLY A 76 -26.22 2.42 4.79
CA GLY A 76 -26.63 1.56 3.69
C GLY A 76 -25.54 1.46 2.61
N PRO A 77 -25.82 1.87 1.36
CA PRO A 77 -24.85 1.75 0.27
C PRO A 77 -23.57 2.56 0.52
N GLY A 78 -23.63 3.70 1.22
CA GLY A 78 -22.45 4.47 1.57
C GLY A 78 -21.51 3.70 2.50
N ALA A 79 -22.06 2.99 3.46
CA ALA A 79 -21.30 2.13 4.38
C ALA A 79 -20.78 0.86 3.66
N THR A 80 -21.59 0.19 2.84
CA THR A 80 -21.17 -1.03 2.14
C THR A 80 -20.12 -0.76 1.06
N ASN A 81 -20.13 0.40 0.42
CA ASN A 81 -19.15 0.77 -0.61
C ASN A 81 -17.70 0.91 -0.08
N ILE A 82 -17.49 1.08 1.22
CA ILE A 82 -16.12 1.15 1.79
C ILE A 82 -15.54 -0.20 2.18
N VAL A 83 -16.31 -1.30 2.11
CA VAL A 83 -15.87 -2.64 2.57
C VAL A 83 -14.59 -3.10 1.86
N THR A 84 -14.50 -2.91 0.53
CA THR A 84 -13.28 -3.22 -0.23
C THR A 84 -12.07 -2.40 0.26
N GLY A 85 -12.26 -1.12 0.57
CA GLY A 85 -11.19 -0.27 1.09
C GLY A 85 -10.73 -0.72 2.49
N LEU A 86 -11.67 -1.09 3.36
CA LEU A 86 -11.35 -1.66 4.69
C LEU A 86 -10.57 -2.98 4.56
N ALA A 87 -11.00 -3.88 3.66
CA ALA A 87 -10.30 -5.14 3.39
C ALA A 87 -8.86 -4.89 2.88
N THR A 88 -8.68 -3.91 1.98
CA THR A 88 -7.37 -3.50 1.47
C THR A 88 -6.47 -2.98 2.59
N ALA A 89 -6.98 -2.08 3.43
CA ALA A 89 -6.25 -1.54 4.58
C ALA A 89 -5.89 -2.63 5.60
N ASN A 90 -6.81 -3.56 5.87
CA ASN A 90 -6.61 -4.62 6.85
C ASN A 90 -5.47 -5.58 6.45
N ILE A 91 -5.50 -6.06 5.22
CA ILE A 91 -4.50 -7.04 4.78
C ILE A 91 -3.10 -6.42 4.66
N ASP A 92 -3.01 -5.14 4.33
CA ASP A 92 -1.75 -4.38 4.23
C ASP A 92 -1.36 -3.69 5.54
N SER A 93 -2.15 -3.87 6.60
CA SER A 93 -1.86 -3.33 7.95
C SER A 93 -1.80 -1.79 7.98
N ILE A 94 -2.74 -1.12 7.31
CA ILE A 94 -2.84 0.34 7.22
C ILE A 94 -3.82 0.86 8.26
N PRO A 95 -3.41 1.82 9.12
CA PRO A 95 -4.29 2.39 10.13
C PRO A 95 -5.35 3.29 9.49
N LEU A 96 -6.62 2.92 9.67
CA LEU A 96 -7.75 3.65 9.12
C LEU A 96 -8.90 3.65 10.12
N VAL A 97 -9.60 4.78 10.27
CA VAL A 97 -10.86 4.88 11.01
C VAL A 97 -11.96 5.26 10.04
N ALA A 98 -12.96 4.37 9.93
CA ALA A 98 -14.17 4.62 9.17
C ALA A 98 -15.29 5.03 10.12
N ILE A 99 -15.94 6.16 9.85
CA ILE A 99 -17.11 6.66 10.58
C ILE A 99 -18.30 6.59 9.63
N THR A 100 -19.25 5.69 9.92
CA THR A 100 -20.47 5.52 9.12
C THR A 100 -21.67 6.08 9.87
N GLY A 101 -22.61 6.68 9.13
CA GLY A 101 -23.92 6.99 9.68
C GLY A 101 -24.81 5.77 9.67
N ASN A 102 -25.84 5.76 10.53
CA ASN A 102 -26.90 4.76 10.50
C ASN A 102 -28.27 5.41 10.72
N VAL A 103 -29.34 4.64 10.56
CA VAL A 103 -30.70 5.04 10.93
C VAL A 103 -30.75 5.37 12.42
N THR A 104 -31.85 5.94 12.92
CA THR A 104 -32.00 6.20 14.36
C THR A 104 -32.06 4.89 15.17
N THR A 105 -31.66 4.94 16.43
CA THR A 105 -31.56 3.76 17.30
C THR A 105 -32.88 2.99 17.42
N ASP A 106 -34.03 3.68 17.37
CA ASP A 106 -35.37 3.05 17.39
C ASP A 106 -35.74 2.35 16.06
N GLN A 107 -35.03 2.60 15.00
CA GLN A 107 -35.21 2.00 13.67
C GLN A 107 -34.23 0.86 13.35
N LEU A 108 -33.25 0.63 14.19
CA LEU A 108 -32.30 -0.48 14.02
C LEU A 108 -32.98 -1.84 14.08
N GLY A 109 -32.60 -2.74 13.16
CA GLY A 109 -33.16 -4.11 13.05
C GLY A 109 -34.59 -4.17 12.51
N ARG A 110 -35.04 -3.13 11.78
CA ARG A 110 -36.39 -3.04 11.21
C ARG A 110 -36.48 -3.00 9.70
N ASP A 111 -35.36 -3.30 9.02
CA ASP A 111 -35.25 -3.17 7.56
C ASP A 111 -35.61 -1.75 7.07
N SER A 112 -35.20 -0.75 7.84
CA SER A 112 -35.44 0.66 7.55
C SER A 112 -34.68 1.12 6.28
N PHE A 113 -35.14 2.21 5.65
CA PHE A 113 -34.52 2.73 4.45
C PHE A 113 -33.02 3.03 4.65
N GLN A 114 -32.16 2.42 3.83
CA GLN A 114 -30.70 2.50 3.91
C GLN A 114 -30.11 1.99 5.25
N GLU A 115 -30.80 1.10 5.94
CA GLU A 115 -30.25 0.38 7.06
C GLU A 115 -29.39 -0.80 6.56
N VAL A 116 -28.28 -1.05 7.23
CA VAL A 116 -27.46 -2.24 7.07
C VAL A 116 -26.65 -2.47 8.34
N ASP A 117 -26.51 -3.71 8.76
CA ASP A 117 -25.60 -4.07 9.86
C ASP A 117 -24.16 -4.08 9.35
N ILE A 118 -23.62 -2.87 9.16
CA ILE A 118 -22.24 -2.71 8.67
C ILE A 118 -21.22 -3.23 9.68
N VAL A 119 -21.54 -3.19 10.98
CA VAL A 119 -20.65 -3.66 12.04
C VAL A 119 -20.35 -5.14 11.87
N ASP A 120 -21.37 -5.96 11.58
CA ASP A 120 -21.20 -7.39 11.35
C ASP A 120 -20.57 -7.69 9.98
N ILE A 121 -20.93 -6.95 8.95
CA ILE A 121 -20.36 -7.11 7.60
C ILE A 121 -18.82 -6.93 7.61
N VAL A 122 -18.31 -5.95 8.36
CA VAL A 122 -16.86 -5.62 8.33
C VAL A 122 -16.02 -6.36 9.37
N LYS A 123 -16.60 -7.13 10.28
CA LYS A 123 -15.86 -7.90 11.31
C LYS A 123 -14.65 -8.67 10.77
N PRO A 124 -14.75 -9.42 9.65
CA PRO A 124 -13.61 -10.19 9.13
C PRO A 124 -12.54 -9.34 8.46
N VAL A 125 -12.81 -8.07 8.14
CA VAL A 125 -11.93 -7.17 7.40
C VAL A 125 -11.52 -5.93 8.19
N THR A 126 -11.73 -5.92 9.50
CA THR A 126 -11.33 -4.85 10.42
C THR A 126 -10.69 -5.40 11.68
N LYS A 127 -9.94 -4.57 12.40
CA LYS A 127 -9.43 -4.92 13.73
C LYS A 127 -10.55 -4.91 14.79
N ALA A 128 -11.49 -4.00 14.62
CA ALA A 128 -12.69 -3.86 15.44
C ALA A 128 -13.75 -3.07 14.68
N SER A 129 -15.01 -3.28 15.06
CA SER A 129 -16.16 -2.50 14.60
C SER A 129 -17.08 -2.24 15.79
N PHE A 130 -17.64 -1.03 15.86
CA PHE A 130 -18.46 -0.57 16.98
C PHE A 130 -19.73 0.07 16.47
N LEU A 131 -20.89 -0.27 17.07
CA LEU A 131 -22.13 0.48 16.99
C LEU A 131 -22.24 1.35 18.25
N VAL A 132 -22.47 2.66 18.08
CA VAL A 132 -22.60 3.61 19.21
C VAL A 132 -24.06 3.97 19.43
N GLU A 133 -24.72 3.36 20.39
CA GLU A 133 -26.15 3.57 20.65
C GLU A 133 -26.45 4.75 21.58
N LYS A 134 -25.43 5.31 22.27
CA LYS A 134 -25.59 6.43 23.21
C LYS A 134 -24.53 7.50 22.94
N VAL A 135 -24.95 8.74 22.98
CA VAL A 135 -24.04 9.89 22.73
C VAL A 135 -22.93 10.01 23.80
N GLU A 136 -23.19 9.52 25.02
CA GLU A 136 -22.24 9.51 26.13
C GLU A 136 -21.03 8.61 25.84
N ASP A 137 -21.22 7.55 25.06
CA ASP A 137 -20.16 6.57 24.73
C ASP A 137 -19.36 6.96 23.48
N LEU A 138 -19.80 7.98 22.73
CA LEU A 138 -19.28 8.31 21.41
C LEU A 138 -17.82 8.75 21.44
N ALA A 139 -17.47 9.69 22.33
CA ALA A 139 -16.11 10.20 22.43
C ALA A 139 -15.10 9.10 22.75
N ASP A 140 -15.39 8.27 23.73
CA ASP A 140 -14.49 7.20 24.17
C ASP A 140 -14.39 6.08 23.10
N THR A 141 -15.47 5.81 22.37
CA THR A 141 -15.45 4.85 21.25
C THR A 141 -14.56 5.35 20.12
N ILE A 142 -14.64 6.64 19.74
CA ILE A 142 -13.76 7.21 18.69
C ILE A 142 -12.30 7.17 19.14
N ARG A 143 -11.98 7.60 20.35
CA ARG A 143 -10.62 7.54 20.93
C ARG A 143 -10.07 6.11 20.92
N LYS A 144 -10.89 5.13 21.32
CA LYS A 144 -10.56 3.72 21.29
C LYS A 144 -10.31 3.22 19.86
N ALA A 145 -11.10 3.67 18.89
CA ALA A 145 -10.92 3.31 17.48
C ALA A 145 -9.56 3.76 16.95
N PHE A 146 -9.15 5.01 17.21
CA PHE A 146 -7.83 5.51 16.82
C PHE A 146 -6.69 4.77 17.53
N ALA A 147 -6.82 4.52 18.83
CA ALA A 147 -5.84 3.75 19.58
C ALA A 147 -5.66 2.34 19.01
N LEU A 148 -6.77 1.63 18.72
CA LEU A 148 -6.75 0.29 18.13
C LEU A 148 -6.17 0.28 16.72
N ALA A 149 -6.49 1.28 15.88
CA ALA A 149 -5.97 1.36 14.51
C ALA A 149 -4.44 1.41 14.49
N GLN A 150 -3.80 2.07 15.45
CA GLN A 150 -2.35 2.24 15.56
C GLN A 150 -1.64 1.19 16.42
N HIS A 151 -2.35 0.48 17.31
CA HIS A 151 -1.72 -0.43 18.28
C HIS A 151 -1.28 -1.75 17.66
N GLY A 152 -0.06 -2.20 17.95
CA GLY A 152 0.51 -3.45 17.45
C GLY A 152 0.53 -3.49 15.92
N ARG A 153 0.09 -4.61 15.31
CA ARG A 153 -0.17 -4.65 13.87
C ARG A 153 -1.29 -3.66 13.55
N LYS A 154 -0.98 -2.63 12.77
CA LYS A 154 -1.93 -1.58 12.39
C LYS A 154 -3.06 -2.12 11.52
N GLY A 155 -4.17 -1.39 11.44
CA GLY A 155 -5.30 -1.81 10.60
C GLY A 155 -6.54 -0.96 10.79
N PRO A 156 -7.60 -1.19 10.01
CA PRO A 156 -8.83 -0.40 10.03
C PRO A 156 -9.72 -0.72 11.22
N VAL A 157 -10.44 0.31 11.68
CA VAL A 157 -11.51 0.21 12.68
C VAL A 157 -12.73 0.98 12.17
N LEU A 158 -13.93 0.42 12.36
CA LEU A 158 -15.17 1.08 11.97
C LEU A 158 -15.95 1.52 13.23
N VAL A 159 -16.52 2.72 13.17
CA VAL A 159 -17.45 3.28 14.16
C VAL A 159 -18.73 3.67 13.45
N ASP A 160 -19.81 2.96 13.71
CA ASP A 160 -21.13 3.19 13.15
C ASP A 160 -21.97 4.02 14.13
N VAL A 161 -22.49 5.17 13.67
CA VAL A 161 -23.12 6.16 14.54
C VAL A 161 -24.53 6.46 14.06
N PRO A 162 -25.58 6.03 14.80
CA PRO A 162 -26.96 6.35 14.49
C PRO A 162 -27.24 7.86 14.47
N LYS A 163 -28.19 8.26 13.63
CA LYS A 163 -28.52 9.66 13.38
C LYS A 163 -28.97 10.43 14.62
N ASP A 164 -29.73 9.82 15.49
CA ASP A 164 -30.17 10.43 16.77
C ASP A 164 -29.02 10.60 17.75
N VAL A 165 -28.05 9.68 17.78
CA VAL A 165 -26.81 9.83 18.56
C VAL A 165 -26.02 11.06 18.11
N THR A 166 -25.93 11.30 16.79
CA THR A 166 -25.26 12.52 16.28
C THR A 166 -26.00 13.82 16.61
N ALA A 167 -27.32 13.75 16.81
CA ALA A 167 -28.15 14.91 17.18
C ALA A 167 -28.18 15.20 18.68
N ASN A 168 -28.12 14.16 19.51
CA ASN A 168 -28.19 14.27 20.97
C ASN A 168 -26.99 15.00 21.55
N LYS A 169 -27.17 15.64 22.72
CA LYS A 169 -26.12 16.38 23.40
C LYS A 169 -25.65 15.67 24.66
N THR A 170 -24.35 15.75 24.92
CA THR A 170 -23.78 15.31 26.20
C THR A 170 -22.63 16.22 26.62
N GLU A 171 -22.11 16.03 27.82
CA GLU A 171 -20.93 16.70 28.27
C GLU A 171 -19.68 16.13 27.61
N PHE A 172 -18.93 16.98 26.90
CA PHE A 172 -17.66 16.62 26.29
C PHE A 172 -16.50 17.21 27.11
N VAL A 173 -15.54 16.35 27.41
CA VAL A 173 -14.27 16.71 28.05
C VAL A 173 -13.15 16.39 27.07
N GLN A 174 -12.41 17.41 26.66
CA GLN A 174 -11.25 17.26 25.79
C GLN A 174 -10.15 16.49 26.50
N THR A 175 -9.52 15.56 25.79
CA THR A 175 -8.39 14.76 26.29
C THR A 175 -7.18 14.91 25.37
N ILE A 176 -6.00 14.62 25.91
CA ILE A 176 -4.78 14.48 25.11
C ILE A 176 -4.66 13.00 24.73
N PRO A 177 -4.55 12.66 23.43
CA PRO A 177 -4.40 11.30 23.00
C PRO A 177 -3.19 10.63 23.65
N GLU A 178 -3.37 9.40 24.10
CA GLU A 178 -2.22 8.58 24.50
C GLU A 178 -1.33 8.35 23.28
N LYS A 179 -0.03 8.56 23.45
CA LYS A 179 0.94 8.15 22.40
C LYS A 179 0.85 6.64 22.22
N PRO A 180 0.91 6.14 20.98
CA PRO A 180 1.00 4.69 20.75
C PRO A 180 2.12 4.11 21.62
N ARG A 181 1.79 3.11 22.44
CA ARG A 181 2.80 2.43 23.25
C ARG A 181 3.74 1.66 22.33
N THR A 182 5.04 1.83 22.51
CA THR A 182 6.04 0.95 21.90
C THR A 182 5.75 -0.50 22.32
N PHE A 183 5.79 -1.38 21.35
CA PHE A 183 5.55 -2.81 21.61
C PHE A 183 6.86 -3.44 22.05
N GLU A 184 7.03 -3.61 23.38
CA GLU A 184 8.24 -4.17 23.96
C GLU A 184 8.56 -5.56 23.37
N ILE A 185 9.85 -5.90 23.36
CA ILE A 185 10.31 -7.23 22.95
C ILE A 185 9.81 -8.25 23.98
N ARG A 186 8.98 -9.20 23.54
CA ARG A 186 8.34 -10.20 24.41
C ARG A 186 9.29 -11.33 24.82
N ASN A 187 10.32 -11.59 24.03
CA ASN A 187 11.29 -12.68 24.23
C ASN A 187 12.74 -12.18 24.11
N PRO A 188 13.17 -11.26 25.01
CA PRO A 188 14.47 -10.58 24.88
C PRO A 188 15.67 -11.52 24.95
N GLU A 189 15.53 -12.72 25.56
CA GLU A 189 16.55 -13.76 25.58
C GLU A 189 16.93 -14.27 24.19
N LYS A 190 15.99 -14.16 23.21
CA LYS A 190 16.19 -14.57 21.82
C LYS A 190 17.12 -13.64 21.06
N VAL A 191 17.27 -12.39 21.49
CA VAL A 191 18.19 -11.42 20.86
C VAL A 191 19.60 -11.98 20.77
N ARG A 192 20.11 -12.58 21.86
CA ARG A 192 21.45 -13.19 21.88
C ARG A 192 21.55 -14.41 20.95
N VAL A 193 20.49 -15.22 20.88
CA VAL A 193 20.43 -16.38 19.98
C VAL A 193 20.55 -15.93 18.54
N VAL A 194 19.78 -14.92 18.14
CA VAL A 194 19.81 -14.37 16.78
C VAL A 194 21.16 -13.70 16.48
N GLN A 195 21.76 -12.97 17.44
CA GLN A 195 23.11 -12.41 17.28
C GLN A 195 24.16 -13.49 17.00
N GLU A 196 24.11 -14.64 17.71
CA GLU A 196 25.00 -15.76 17.45
C GLU A 196 24.74 -16.42 16.08
N MET A 197 23.48 -16.48 15.61
CA MET A 197 23.17 -16.93 14.26
C MET A 197 23.79 -16.01 13.22
N ILE A 198 23.69 -14.69 13.41
CA ILE A 198 24.30 -13.67 12.52
C ILE A 198 25.82 -13.81 12.47
N LYS A 199 26.51 -13.93 13.61
CA LYS A 199 27.97 -14.09 13.68
C LYS A 199 28.48 -15.33 12.95
N ASN A 200 27.69 -16.38 12.89
CA ASN A 200 28.06 -17.66 12.27
C ASN A 200 27.65 -17.75 10.79
N ALA A 201 26.84 -16.84 10.28
CA ALA A 201 26.39 -16.82 8.89
C ALA A 201 27.55 -16.45 7.94
N LYS A 202 27.60 -17.11 6.80
CA LYS A 202 28.56 -16.81 5.72
C LYS A 202 27.88 -16.15 4.52
N ARG A 203 26.60 -16.42 4.36
CA ARG A 203 25.75 -15.89 3.27
C ARG A 203 24.41 -15.40 3.85
N PRO A 204 24.45 -14.38 4.76
CA PRO A 204 23.22 -13.83 5.30
C PRO A 204 22.43 -13.11 4.23
N MET A 205 21.10 -13.08 4.38
CA MET A 205 20.18 -12.28 3.57
C MET A 205 19.09 -11.69 4.44
N ILE A 206 18.69 -10.46 4.18
CA ILE A 206 17.54 -9.85 4.84
C ILE A 206 16.34 -9.86 3.87
N TYR A 207 15.22 -10.41 4.32
CA TYR A 207 13.93 -10.31 3.65
C TYR A 207 13.12 -9.19 4.30
N ALA A 208 13.08 -8.02 3.64
CA ALA A 208 12.47 -6.80 4.16
C ALA A 208 10.98 -6.68 3.79
N GLY A 209 10.13 -6.47 4.78
CA GLY A 209 8.69 -6.30 4.62
C GLY A 209 8.16 -4.92 5.00
N GLY A 210 6.87 -4.70 4.75
CA GLY A 210 6.18 -3.44 5.07
C GLY A 210 6.16 -3.08 6.56
N GLY A 211 6.44 -4.03 7.45
CA GLY A 211 6.56 -3.79 8.89
C GLY A 211 7.63 -2.78 9.25
N ILE A 212 8.74 -2.73 8.49
CA ILE A 212 9.82 -1.75 8.68
C ILE A 212 9.29 -0.33 8.45
N ILE A 213 8.58 -0.11 7.34
CA ILE A 213 7.98 1.18 6.98
C ILE A 213 6.88 1.55 7.98
N SER A 214 6.05 0.58 8.38
CA SER A 214 4.97 0.79 9.36
C SER A 214 5.50 1.23 10.72
N ALA A 215 6.65 0.69 11.17
CA ALA A 215 7.32 1.02 12.41
C ALA A 215 8.14 2.33 12.34
N ASN A 216 8.27 2.97 11.16
CA ASN A 216 9.21 4.07 10.91
C ASN A 216 10.66 3.70 11.29
N ALA A 217 11.10 2.51 10.92
CA ALA A 217 12.37 1.91 11.32
C ALA A 217 13.41 1.85 10.19
N SER A 218 13.24 2.63 9.10
CA SER A 218 14.10 2.53 7.90
C SER A 218 15.55 2.90 8.18
N GLU A 219 15.82 3.89 9.05
CA GLU A 219 17.18 4.28 9.41
C GLU A 219 17.86 3.20 10.27
N GLU A 220 17.16 2.68 11.28
CA GLU A 220 17.64 1.57 12.11
C GLU A 220 17.84 0.30 11.30
N PHE A 221 16.95 0.06 10.35
CA PHE A 221 17.03 -1.06 9.42
C PHE A 221 18.25 -0.98 8.52
N LYS A 222 18.49 0.19 7.90
CA LYS A 222 19.68 0.44 7.07
C LYS A 222 20.96 0.23 7.88
N ALA A 223 21.04 0.84 9.07
CA ALA A 223 22.20 0.69 9.95
C ALA A 223 22.44 -0.78 10.35
N PHE A 224 21.39 -1.56 10.61
CA PHE A 224 21.46 -2.97 10.89
C PHE A 224 21.97 -3.76 9.68
N ALA A 225 21.43 -3.53 8.49
CA ALA A 225 21.87 -4.18 7.25
C ALA A 225 23.36 -3.92 6.96
N GLU A 226 23.79 -2.67 7.13
CA GLU A 226 25.20 -2.27 6.98
C GLU A 226 26.12 -2.89 8.05
N LEU A 227 25.63 -3.04 9.28
CA LEU A 227 26.39 -3.65 10.37
C LEU A 227 26.66 -5.13 10.12
N ILE A 228 25.65 -5.86 9.63
CA ILE A 228 25.76 -7.29 9.37
C ILE A 228 26.22 -7.60 7.93
N ASP A 229 26.46 -6.56 7.11
CA ASP A 229 26.92 -6.66 5.71
C ASP A 229 26.08 -7.65 4.88
N ALA A 230 24.74 -7.57 5.04
CA ALA A 230 23.80 -8.49 4.43
C ALA A 230 22.99 -7.84 3.30
N PRO A 231 22.88 -8.49 2.13
CA PRO A 231 22.02 -8.03 1.05
C PRO A 231 20.55 -8.03 1.46
N VAL A 232 19.81 -7.04 0.94
CA VAL A 232 18.40 -6.80 1.27
C VAL A 232 17.52 -7.09 0.05
N CYS A 233 16.65 -8.08 0.18
CA CYS A 233 15.60 -8.39 -0.79
C CYS A 233 14.25 -7.89 -0.22
N CYS A 234 13.57 -7.01 -0.95
CA CYS A 234 12.34 -6.37 -0.49
C CYS A 234 11.09 -7.10 -0.98
N SER A 235 10.10 -7.31 -0.11
CA SER A 235 8.74 -7.56 -0.60
C SER A 235 8.21 -6.31 -1.31
N LEU A 236 7.14 -6.45 -2.12
CA LEU A 236 6.46 -5.30 -2.73
C LEU A 236 6.15 -4.19 -1.72
N MET A 237 5.70 -4.57 -0.50
CA MET A 237 5.38 -3.63 0.58
C MET A 237 6.62 -3.12 1.34
N GLY A 238 7.77 -3.72 1.14
CA GLY A 238 9.04 -3.32 1.75
C GLY A 238 9.88 -2.38 0.88
N LEU A 239 9.52 -2.21 -0.40
CA LEU A 239 10.24 -1.30 -1.30
C LEU A 239 10.28 0.12 -0.72
N GLY A 240 11.47 0.73 -0.70
CA GLY A 240 11.73 2.03 -0.09
C GLY A 240 12.09 1.98 1.41
N CYS A 241 12.15 0.81 2.06
CA CYS A 241 12.70 0.70 3.42
C CYS A 241 14.23 0.90 3.44
N ILE A 242 14.87 0.71 2.31
CA ILE A 242 16.26 1.06 1.99
C ILE A 242 16.25 1.71 0.60
N PRO A 243 17.07 2.74 0.32
CA PRO A 243 17.13 3.34 -1.01
C PRO A 243 17.46 2.32 -2.09
N ALA A 244 16.81 2.43 -3.24
CA ALA A 244 16.99 1.47 -4.34
C ALA A 244 18.41 1.44 -4.91
N ASP A 245 19.18 2.52 -4.76
CA ASP A 245 20.57 2.64 -5.17
C ASP A 245 21.59 2.25 -4.08
N HIS A 246 21.11 1.84 -2.90
CA HIS A 246 22.00 1.40 -1.83
C HIS A 246 22.73 0.11 -2.23
N PRO A 247 24.08 -0.02 -1.99
CA PRO A 247 24.86 -1.18 -2.40
C PRO A 247 24.31 -2.54 -1.93
N LEU A 248 23.68 -2.57 -0.76
CA LEU A 248 23.05 -3.79 -0.22
C LEU A 248 21.64 -4.03 -0.76
N CYS A 249 21.01 -3.09 -1.48
CA CYS A 249 19.70 -3.30 -2.05
C CYS A 249 19.79 -4.23 -3.28
N VAL A 250 19.15 -5.39 -3.19
CA VAL A 250 19.12 -6.36 -4.30
C VAL A 250 17.89 -6.13 -5.18
N GLY A 251 16.74 -5.79 -4.58
CA GLY A 251 15.51 -5.52 -5.32
C GLY A 251 14.30 -6.27 -4.78
N ASN A 252 13.27 -6.40 -5.62
CA ASN A 252 12.02 -7.06 -5.29
C ASN A 252 12.17 -8.59 -5.29
N ILE A 253 11.63 -9.27 -4.25
CA ILE A 253 11.65 -10.73 -4.10
C ILE A 253 10.28 -11.34 -4.45
N GLY A 254 10.28 -12.57 -4.89
CA GLY A 254 9.09 -13.40 -5.09
C GLY A 254 8.79 -13.70 -6.56
N MET A 255 7.53 -14.02 -6.85
CA MET A 255 7.07 -14.50 -8.17
C MET A 255 7.54 -13.63 -9.35
N HIS A 256 7.53 -12.31 -9.18
CA HIS A 256 7.97 -11.32 -10.16
C HIS A 256 9.25 -10.58 -9.69
N GLY A 257 10.02 -11.20 -8.80
CA GLY A 257 11.33 -10.71 -8.36
C GLY A 257 12.40 -10.87 -9.43
N GLY A 258 13.54 -10.22 -9.23
CA GLY A 258 14.70 -10.39 -10.07
C GLY A 258 15.33 -11.79 -9.92
N TYR A 259 16.13 -12.18 -10.92
CA TYR A 259 16.90 -13.43 -10.88
C TYR A 259 17.84 -13.47 -9.67
N GLU A 260 18.53 -12.36 -9.42
CA GLU A 260 19.45 -12.16 -8.30
C GLU A 260 18.78 -12.34 -6.93
N THR A 261 17.55 -11.86 -6.76
CA THR A 261 16.80 -12.04 -5.50
C THR A 261 16.37 -13.48 -5.29
N GLY A 262 16.00 -14.18 -6.37
CA GLY A 262 15.68 -15.59 -6.36
C GLY A 262 16.89 -16.46 -6.00
N MET A 263 18.04 -16.17 -6.61
CA MET A 263 19.30 -16.87 -6.32
C MET A 263 19.80 -16.59 -4.90
N ALA A 264 19.71 -15.33 -4.44
CA ALA A 264 20.05 -14.99 -3.06
C ALA A 264 19.20 -15.77 -2.06
N THR A 265 17.90 -15.93 -2.33
CA THR A 265 16.97 -16.74 -1.52
C THR A 265 17.35 -18.21 -1.50
N ALA A 266 17.76 -18.77 -2.65
CA ALA A 266 18.10 -20.18 -2.78
C ALA A 266 19.45 -20.55 -2.14
N GLU A 267 20.41 -19.62 -2.10
CA GLU A 267 21.77 -19.90 -1.68
C GLU A 267 22.17 -19.30 -0.33
N CYS A 268 21.33 -18.44 0.29
CA CYS A 268 21.64 -17.93 1.63
C CYS A 268 21.70 -19.05 2.67
N ASP A 269 22.51 -18.87 3.71
CA ASP A 269 22.58 -19.80 4.87
C ASP A 269 21.85 -19.25 6.11
N LEU A 270 21.55 -17.93 6.11
CA LEU A 270 20.71 -17.27 7.11
C LEU A 270 19.78 -16.28 6.40
N MET A 271 18.47 -16.41 6.61
CA MET A 271 17.46 -15.44 6.18
C MET A 271 16.85 -14.75 7.39
N ILE A 272 16.90 -13.42 7.43
CA ILE A 272 16.28 -12.60 8.48
C ILE A 272 15.07 -11.88 7.88
N ALA A 273 13.87 -12.38 8.16
CA ALA A 273 12.62 -11.76 7.71
C ALA A 273 12.21 -10.64 8.68
N CYS A 274 12.33 -9.39 8.23
CA CYS A 274 12.03 -8.20 9.02
C CYS A 274 10.66 -7.64 8.67
N GLY A 275 9.64 -7.81 9.53
CA GLY A 275 8.28 -7.32 9.31
C GLY A 275 7.67 -7.83 8.01
N ALA A 276 7.92 -9.10 7.67
CA ALA A 276 7.51 -9.76 6.44
C ALA A 276 6.73 -11.04 6.75
N ARG A 277 5.67 -11.31 5.95
CA ARG A 277 4.67 -12.36 6.25
C ARG A 277 4.80 -13.65 5.43
N PHE A 278 5.82 -13.81 4.62
CA PHE A 278 5.99 -14.97 3.72
C PHE A 278 4.72 -15.28 2.90
N SER A 279 4.20 -14.25 2.18
CA SER A 279 3.01 -14.45 1.34
C SER A 279 3.26 -15.49 0.25
N ASP A 280 2.18 -16.06 -0.31
CA ASP A 280 2.23 -17.00 -1.43
C ASP A 280 2.91 -16.42 -2.68
N ARG A 281 2.88 -15.10 -2.85
CA ARG A 281 3.56 -14.39 -3.94
C ARG A 281 5.08 -14.31 -3.76
N VAL A 282 5.58 -14.52 -2.55
CA VAL A 282 7.01 -14.55 -2.23
C VAL A 282 7.49 -15.97 -1.99
N ALA A 283 6.83 -16.70 -1.09
CA ALA A 283 7.28 -18.02 -0.68
C ALA A 283 7.06 -19.11 -1.76
N GLY A 284 6.14 -18.89 -2.73
CA GLY A 284 5.91 -19.85 -3.82
C GLY A 284 5.63 -21.26 -3.30
N ASP A 285 6.63 -22.11 -3.34
CA ASP A 285 6.64 -23.41 -2.66
C ASP A 285 7.10 -23.21 -1.20
N ARG A 286 6.14 -23.26 -0.28
CA ARG A 286 6.36 -22.95 1.15
C ARG A 286 7.28 -23.93 1.87
N GLU A 287 7.36 -25.17 1.41
CA GLU A 287 8.18 -26.23 1.99
C GLU A 287 9.66 -26.11 1.57
N ARG A 288 9.87 -25.56 0.37
CA ARG A 288 11.21 -25.43 -0.22
C ARG A 288 11.75 -24.00 -0.16
N PHE A 289 10.97 -23.04 0.34
CA PHE A 289 11.40 -21.65 0.45
C PHE A 289 12.51 -21.51 1.51
N GLY A 290 13.70 -21.11 1.08
CA GLY A 290 14.86 -20.98 1.94
C GLY A 290 15.33 -22.32 2.53
N GLU A 291 15.14 -23.44 1.83
CA GLU A 291 15.41 -24.82 2.28
C GLU A 291 16.83 -25.00 2.85
N GLN A 292 17.80 -24.24 2.38
CA GLN A 292 19.21 -24.34 2.84
C GLN A 292 19.54 -23.34 3.97
N ALA A 293 18.63 -22.40 4.26
CA ALA A 293 18.86 -21.33 5.22
C ALA A 293 18.24 -21.64 6.59
N LYS A 294 18.89 -21.16 7.63
CA LYS A 294 18.18 -20.91 8.89
C LYS A 294 17.32 -19.65 8.73
N ILE A 295 16.08 -19.71 9.17
CA ILE A 295 15.14 -18.59 9.01
C ILE A 295 14.84 -17.99 10.37
N VAL A 296 15.06 -16.68 10.49
CA VAL A 296 14.70 -15.85 11.65
C VAL A 296 13.56 -14.91 11.25
N GLN A 297 12.49 -14.86 12.02
CA GLN A 297 11.39 -13.93 11.80
C GLN A 297 11.30 -12.88 12.90
N LEU A 298 11.33 -11.60 12.52
CA LEU A 298 11.15 -10.45 13.40
C LEU A 298 9.79 -9.83 13.08
N ASP A 299 8.83 -9.93 14.01
CA ASP A 299 7.45 -9.47 13.74
C ASP A 299 6.77 -8.95 15.02
N ILE A 300 5.77 -8.11 14.85
CA ILE A 300 4.93 -7.60 15.93
C ILE A 300 3.71 -8.49 16.19
N ASP A 301 3.29 -9.30 15.20
CA ASP A 301 2.10 -10.14 15.25
C ASP A 301 2.46 -11.62 15.43
N GLU A 302 2.21 -12.14 16.62
CA GLU A 302 2.45 -13.56 16.96
C GLU A 302 1.73 -14.54 16.01
N LYS A 303 0.60 -14.12 15.41
CA LYS A 303 -0.17 -14.95 14.48
C LYS A 303 0.53 -15.15 13.13
N GLU A 304 1.51 -14.34 12.81
CA GLU A 304 2.30 -14.49 11.57
C GLU A 304 3.49 -15.45 11.74
N ILE A 305 3.89 -15.77 12.99
CA ILE A 305 5.00 -16.69 13.26
C ILE A 305 4.60 -18.13 12.90
N ASN A 306 5.44 -18.78 12.10
CA ASN A 306 5.22 -20.15 11.61
C ASN A 306 3.93 -20.36 10.79
N LYS A 307 3.28 -19.30 10.34
CA LYS A 307 2.00 -19.37 9.62
C LYS A 307 2.15 -19.92 8.21
N ASN A 308 3.11 -19.42 7.46
CA ASN A 308 3.35 -19.77 6.05
C ASN A 308 4.64 -20.55 5.85
N VAL A 309 5.70 -20.19 6.53
CA VAL A 309 7.01 -20.83 6.49
C VAL A 309 7.40 -21.15 7.93
N LYS A 310 7.95 -22.34 8.17
CA LYS A 310 8.48 -22.71 9.48
C LYS A 310 9.81 -21.99 9.69
N VAL A 311 9.95 -21.30 10.83
CA VAL A 311 11.15 -20.55 11.16
C VAL A 311 11.96 -21.26 12.27
N ASP A 312 13.29 -21.11 12.25
CA ASP A 312 14.18 -21.67 13.27
C ASP A 312 14.14 -20.85 14.55
N GLU A 313 14.03 -19.52 14.41
CA GLU A 313 13.94 -18.60 15.53
C GLU A 313 13.07 -17.39 15.20
N TYR A 314 12.56 -16.71 16.24
CA TYR A 314 11.78 -15.48 16.06
C TYR A 314 11.95 -14.52 17.24
N ILE A 315 11.76 -13.22 16.98
CA ILE A 315 11.65 -12.19 18.00
C ILE A 315 10.34 -11.46 17.81
N LEU A 316 9.52 -11.40 18.88
CA LEU A 316 8.24 -10.68 18.90
C LEU A 316 8.41 -9.30 19.56
N GLY A 317 8.03 -8.24 18.83
CA GLY A 317 8.11 -6.87 19.32
C GLY A 317 7.99 -5.86 18.20
N ASP A 318 8.12 -4.58 18.54
CA ASP A 318 8.27 -3.53 17.55
C ASP A 318 9.58 -3.71 16.79
N ILE A 319 9.52 -3.65 15.45
CA ILE A 319 10.69 -3.94 14.61
C ILE A 319 11.83 -2.95 14.87
N LYS A 320 11.53 -1.69 15.18
CA LYS A 320 12.53 -0.68 15.53
C LYS A 320 13.28 -1.06 16.79
N GLU A 321 12.57 -1.44 17.85
CA GLU A 321 13.15 -1.86 19.12
C GLU A 321 13.97 -3.15 18.95
N ILE A 322 13.49 -4.11 18.14
CA ILE A 322 14.22 -5.36 17.85
C ILE A 322 15.53 -5.03 17.12
N LEU A 323 15.52 -4.19 16.10
CA LEU A 323 16.72 -3.82 15.34
C LEU A 323 17.75 -3.13 16.22
N ILE A 324 17.31 -2.18 17.07
CA ILE A 324 18.18 -1.52 18.05
C ILE A 324 18.81 -2.57 18.99
N ALA A 325 18.00 -3.48 19.54
CA ALA A 325 18.51 -4.51 20.46
C ALA A 325 19.50 -5.46 19.79
N LEU A 326 19.28 -5.83 18.51
CA LEU A 326 20.18 -6.69 17.75
C LEU A 326 21.52 -6.03 17.43
N THR A 327 21.56 -4.69 17.28
CA THR A 327 22.82 -3.99 17.01
C THR A 327 23.71 -3.83 18.24
N ILE A 328 23.13 -3.84 19.45
CA ILE A 328 23.90 -3.64 20.70
C ILE A 328 24.83 -4.83 20.95
N GLY A 329 26.15 -4.56 20.93
CA GLY A 329 27.17 -5.58 21.20
C GLY A 329 27.42 -6.57 20.06
N LEU A 330 26.89 -6.28 18.87
CA LEU A 330 27.20 -7.03 17.66
C LEU A 330 28.35 -6.34 16.93
N ASP A 331 29.43 -7.06 16.66
CA ASP A 331 30.55 -6.58 15.87
C ASP A 331 30.16 -6.51 14.39
N ARG A 332 30.80 -5.57 13.66
CA ARG A 332 30.59 -5.46 12.22
C ARG A 332 31.00 -6.75 11.51
N GLN A 333 30.09 -7.27 10.68
CA GLN A 333 30.34 -8.42 9.83
C GLN A 333 30.89 -7.98 8.46
N ASN A 334 31.39 -8.91 7.67
CA ASN A 334 31.92 -8.65 6.33
C ASN A 334 31.77 -9.89 5.45
N HIS A 335 31.08 -9.74 4.30
CA HIS A 335 30.75 -10.86 3.42
C HIS A 335 31.07 -10.54 1.92
N PRO A 336 32.31 -10.12 1.59
CA PRO A 336 32.66 -9.63 0.25
C PRO A 336 32.44 -10.66 -0.86
N ASP A 337 32.75 -11.93 -0.62
CA ASP A 337 32.56 -13.00 -1.62
C ASP A 337 31.07 -13.24 -1.91
N TRP A 338 30.23 -13.11 -0.88
CA TRP A 338 28.78 -13.24 -1.01
C TRP A 338 28.17 -12.08 -1.81
N LEU A 339 28.57 -10.85 -1.48
CA LEU A 339 28.10 -9.65 -2.20
C LEU A 339 28.59 -9.64 -3.65
N ALA A 340 29.84 -10.06 -3.91
CA ALA A 340 30.36 -10.19 -5.27
C ALA A 340 29.54 -11.20 -6.11
N LYS A 341 29.13 -12.32 -5.51
CA LYS A 341 28.30 -13.32 -6.17
C LYS A 341 26.90 -12.78 -6.52
N ILE A 342 26.31 -11.98 -5.63
CA ILE A 342 25.02 -11.33 -5.90
C ILE A 342 25.16 -10.30 -7.04
N GLU A 343 26.23 -9.55 -7.05
CA GLU A 343 26.50 -8.59 -8.13
C GLU A 343 26.66 -9.30 -9.49
N GLU A 344 27.31 -10.47 -9.53
CA GLU A 344 27.36 -11.30 -10.74
C GLU A 344 25.94 -11.69 -11.21
N TRP A 345 25.05 -12.05 -10.29
CA TRP A 345 23.67 -12.40 -10.64
C TRP A 345 22.84 -11.21 -11.13
N LYS A 346 23.07 -10.01 -10.63
CA LYS A 346 22.41 -8.78 -11.13
C LYS A 346 22.69 -8.57 -12.62
N HIS A 347 23.89 -8.95 -13.07
CA HIS A 347 24.33 -8.80 -14.46
C HIS A 347 24.03 -10.03 -15.33
N HIS A 348 23.35 -11.05 -14.81
CA HIS A 348 23.09 -12.31 -15.53
C HIS A 348 22.32 -12.13 -16.85
N PHE A 349 21.52 -11.08 -16.98
CA PHE A 349 20.73 -10.78 -18.17
C PHE A 349 21.14 -9.50 -18.91
N ASP A 350 22.28 -8.91 -18.61
CA ASP A 350 22.74 -7.66 -19.25
C ASP A 350 22.94 -7.77 -20.78
N ASP A 351 23.27 -8.95 -21.26
CA ASP A 351 23.41 -9.22 -22.69
C ASP A 351 22.05 -9.29 -23.44
N LYS A 352 20.91 -9.34 -22.71
CA LYS A 352 19.58 -9.34 -23.32
C LYS A 352 19.18 -7.93 -23.73
N LYS A 353 19.18 -7.69 -25.04
CA LYS A 353 18.65 -6.43 -25.58
C LYS A 353 17.13 -6.37 -25.37
N LEU A 354 16.66 -5.16 -25.06
CA LEU A 354 15.22 -4.90 -25.10
C LEU A 354 14.68 -5.22 -26.50
N PRO A 355 13.49 -5.83 -26.61
CA PRO A 355 12.91 -6.12 -27.90
C PRO A 355 12.68 -4.83 -28.70
N GLU A 356 12.98 -4.85 -29.98
CA GLU A 356 12.60 -3.76 -30.89
C GLU A 356 11.06 -3.75 -31.00
N CYS A 357 10.47 -2.62 -30.68
CA CYS A 357 9.02 -2.42 -30.71
C CYS A 357 8.70 -1.00 -31.15
N ASP A 358 7.71 -0.87 -32.05
CA ASP A 358 7.21 0.43 -32.51
C ASP A 358 6.47 1.20 -31.39
N LEU A 359 6.00 0.47 -30.37
CA LEU A 359 5.31 1.03 -29.20
C LEU A 359 6.28 1.19 -28.02
N PRO A 360 6.02 2.10 -27.10
CA PRO A 360 6.71 2.22 -25.82
C PRO A 360 6.81 0.90 -25.07
N LEU A 361 7.98 0.59 -24.54
CA LEU A 361 8.15 -0.52 -23.61
C LEU A 361 7.90 -0.02 -22.17
N PRO A 362 7.23 -0.81 -21.31
CA PRO A 362 6.96 -0.43 -19.92
C PRO A 362 8.23 -0.01 -19.16
N GLN A 363 9.34 -0.70 -19.37
CA GLN A 363 10.63 -0.34 -18.77
C GLN A 363 11.11 1.05 -19.18
N GLN A 364 11.05 1.40 -20.48
CA GLN A 364 11.45 2.73 -20.97
C GLN A 364 10.63 3.86 -20.32
N VAL A 365 9.33 3.63 -20.12
CA VAL A 365 8.45 4.60 -19.45
C VAL A 365 8.88 4.80 -17.99
N LEU A 366 9.14 3.70 -17.26
CA LEU A 366 9.54 3.76 -15.86
C LEU A 366 10.95 4.28 -15.66
N ASP A 367 11.89 3.95 -16.54
CA ASP A 367 13.25 4.52 -16.53
C ASP A 367 13.22 6.04 -16.74
N THR A 368 12.37 6.52 -17.66
CA THR A 368 12.16 7.96 -17.86
C THR A 368 11.56 8.63 -16.62
N ILE A 369 10.58 7.98 -15.96
CA ILE A 369 10.01 8.50 -14.71
C ILE A 369 11.09 8.56 -13.62
N ASN A 370 11.96 7.55 -13.52
CA ASN A 370 13.09 7.54 -12.57
C ASN A 370 14.08 8.70 -12.81
N GLU A 371 14.29 9.11 -14.07
CA GLU A 371 15.12 10.27 -14.41
C GLU A 371 14.48 11.62 -14.03
N ILE A 372 13.14 11.71 -14.10
CA ILE A 372 12.40 12.97 -13.90
C ILE A 372 12.04 13.19 -12.42
N LYS A 373 11.74 12.12 -11.69
CA LYS A 373 11.25 12.22 -10.32
C LYS A 373 12.34 12.59 -9.32
N CYS A 374 11.94 13.31 -8.26
CA CYS A 374 12.77 13.49 -7.06
C CYS A 374 12.63 12.27 -6.11
N PRO A 375 13.59 12.06 -5.20
CA PRO A 375 13.52 10.99 -4.19
C PRO A 375 12.21 10.99 -3.38
N SER A 376 11.70 12.18 -3.05
CA SER A 376 10.47 12.36 -2.26
C SER A 376 9.17 12.21 -3.05
N ASP A 377 9.22 12.17 -4.39
CA ASP A 377 8.03 12.02 -5.22
C ASP A 377 7.37 10.66 -4.98
N ILE A 378 6.05 10.65 -4.93
CA ILE A 378 5.27 9.45 -4.63
C ILE A 378 4.84 8.75 -5.92
N ILE A 379 5.11 7.47 -5.99
CA ILE A 379 4.54 6.57 -7.01
C ILE A 379 3.37 5.83 -6.37
N ALA A 380 2.16 6.08 -6.84
CA ALA A 380 1.01 5.25 -6.55
C ALA A 380 0.82 4.25 -7.70
N THR A 381 0.42 3.02 -7.41
CA THR A 381 0.09 2.05 -8.45
C THR A 381 -1.34 1.57 -8.30
N ASP A 382 -1.94 1.25 -9.42
CA ASP A 382 -3.07 0.34 -9.47
C ASP A 382 -2.58 -1.11 -9.54
N VAL A 383 -3.45 -2.09 -9.80
CA VAL A 383 -3.12 -3.51 -9.76
C VAL A 383 -3.18 -4.15 -11.14
N GLY A 384 -2.10 -4.83 -11.52
CA GLY A 384 -1.93 -5.49 -12.80
C GLY A 384 -0.45 -5.62 -13.19
N GLN A 385 -0.16 -5.80 -14.49
CA GLN A 385 1.22 -5.85 -14.98
C GLN A 385 2.01 -4.58 -14.64
N HIS A 386 1.38 -3.41 -14.75
CA HIS A 386 1.98 -2.11 -14.43
C HIS A 386 2.48 -2.04 -12.97
N GLN A 387 1.78 -2.66 -12.02
CA GLN A 387 2.22 -2.78 -10.63
C GLN A 387 3.54 -3.57 -10.52
N MET A 388 3.62 -4.67 -11.25
CA MET A 388 4.82 -5.52 -11.22
C MET A 388 6.00 -4.86 -11.93
N TRP A 389 5.77 -4.18 -13.07
CA TRP A 389 6.81 -3.38 -13.72
C TRP A 389 7.32 -2.27 -12.81
N VAL A 390 6.42 -1.58 -12.06
CA VAL A 390 6.86 -0.61 -11.04
C VAL A 390 7.74 -1.28 -9.99
N ALA A 391 7.38 -2.46 -9.50
CA ALA A 391 8.17 -3.19 -8.51
C ALA A 391 9.56 -3.62 -9.05
N GLN A 392 9.66 -3.90 -10.36
CA GLN A 392 10.90 -4.32 -11.00
C GLN A 392 11.81 -3.15 -11.42
N PHE A 393 11.21 -2.06 -11.94
CA PHE A 393 11.98 -1.02 -12.64
C PHE A 393 11.99 0.34 -11.93
N SER A 394 11.06 0.60 -10.98
CA SER A 394 11.06 1.90 -10.31
C SER A 394 12.08 1.96 -9.19
N LYS A 395 12.87 3.05 -9.16
CA LYS A 395 13.81 3.35 -8.09
C LYS A 395 13.09 4.06 -6.94
N ILE A 396 12.71 3.33 -5.92
CA ILE A 396 12.08 3.87 -4.71
C ILE A 396 13.18 4.24 -3.72
N MET A 397 13.36 5.55 -3.51
CA MET A 397 14.49 6.09 -2.77
C MET A 397 14.20 6.35 -1.29
N GLU A 398 12.94 6.59 -0.95
CA GLU A 398 12.50 6.92 0.40
C GLU A 398 11.32 6.07 0.85
N SER A 399 11.22 5.88 2.15
CA SER A 399 10.03 5.24 2.76
C SER A 399 8.77 6.03 2.48
N ARG A 400 7.65 5.34 2.32
CA ARG A 400 6.32 5.94 2.10
C ARG A 400 6.17 6.68 0.77
N THR A 401 7.04 6.40 -0.20
CA THR A 401 6.94 6.95 -1.57
C THR A 401 6.47 5.93 -2.61
N LEU A 402 6.16 4.69 -2.20
CA LEU A 402 5.44 3.72 -3.01
C LEU A 402 4.12 3.34 -2.32
N LEU A 403 3.00 3.62 -2.98
CA LEU A 403 1.65 3.28 -2.53
C LEU A 403 1.01 2.26 -3.46
N THR A 404 0.68 1.08 -2.93
CA THR A 404 0.15 0.00 -3.75
C THR A 404 -0.72 -0.95 -2.91
N SER A 405 -1.71 -1.60 -3.51
CA SER A 405 -2.50 -2.65 -2.88
C SER A 405 -1.77 -3.98 -3.02
N GLY A 406 -0.94 -4.32 -2.03
CA GLY A 406 -0.06 -5.49 -2.11
C GLY A 406 -0.76 -6.81 -1.78
N GLY A 407 -1.49 -6.87 -0.67
CA GLY A 407 -2.12 -8.10 -0.19
C GLY A 407 -3.47 -8.39 -0.80
N MET A 408 -4.34 -7.39 -0.95
CA MET A 408 -5.67 -7.56 -1.53
C MET A 408 -5.64 -7.54 -3.07
N GLY A 409 -4.70 -6.82 -3.66
CA GLY A 409 -4.60 -6.72 -5.11
C GLY A 409 -5.82 -6.03 -5.73
N THR A 410 -6.24 -4.91 -5.14
CA THR A 410 -7.47 -4.21 -5.50
C THR A 410 -7.29 -3.38 -6.76
N MET A 411 -7.83 -3.82 -7.89
CA MET A 411 -7.96 -2.97 -9.08
C MET A 411 -8.92 -1.80 -8.79
N GLY A 412 -8.54 -0.58 -9.23
CA GLY A 412 -9.25 0.66 -8.91
C GLY A 412 -8.77 1.35 -7.63
N TYR A 413 -7.76 0.81 -6.94
CA TYR A 413 -7.15 1.39 -5.74
C TYR A 413 -6.40 2.70 -6.03
N GLY A 414 -5.71 2.75 -7.17
CA GLY A 414 -4.66 3.73 -7.44
C GLY A 414 -5.12 5.19 -7.44
N MET A 415 -6.30 5.49 -8.02
CA MET A 415 -6.83 6.86 -8.08
C MET A 415 -7.09 7.44 -6.68
N GLY A 416 -7.82 6.69 -5.84
CA GLY A 416 -8.06 7.12 -4.46
C GLY A 416 -6.73 7.29 -3.70
N ALA A 417 -5.83 6.32 -3.78
CA ALA A 417 -4.53 6.38 -3.11
C ALA A 417 -3.70 7.61 -3.53
N ALA A 418 -3.69 7.95 -4.83
CA ALA A 418 -2.99 9.13 -5.34
C ALA A 418 -3.62 10.44 -4.83
N ILE A 419 -4.96 10.52 -4.76
CA ILE A 419 -5.68 11.65 -4.16
C ILE A 419 -5.27 11.81 -2.69
N GLY A 420 -5.31 10.72 -1.92
CA GLY A 420 -4.93 10.73 -0.52
C GLY A 420 -3.48 11.15 -0.29
N ALA A 421 -2.57 10.64 -1.08
CA ALA A 421 -1.16 10.99 -1.04
C ALA A 421 -0.91 12.47 -1.36
N GLN A 422 -1.57 13.01 -2.38
CA GLN A 422 -1.42 14.42 -2.76
C GLN A 422 -2.01 15.35 -1.69
N CYS A 423 -3.11 14.96 -1.04
CA CYS A 423 -3.64 15.70 0.09
C CYS A 423 -2.71 15.66 1.31
N ALA A 424 -2.04 14.53 1.54
CA ALA A 424 -1.11 14.31 2.65
C ALA A 424 0.22 15.05 2.49
N ARG A 425 0.71 15.12 1.25
CA ARG A 425 2.02 15.69 0.90
C ARG A 425 1.88 16.68 -0.27
N PRO A 426 1.30 17.86 -0.04
CA PRO A 426 0.92 18.80 -1.09
C PRO A 426 2.11 19.39 -1.86
N ASN A 427 3.31 19.33 -1.30
CA ASN A 427 4.54 19.85 -1.90
C ASN A 427 5.32 18.81 -2.71
N ASP A 428 4.99 17.54 -2.57
CA ASP A 428 5.60 16.45 -3.33
C ASP A 428 4.73 16.11 -4.55
N ARG A 429 5.37 15.68 -5.62
CA ARG A 429 4.65 15.26 -6.82
C ARG A 429 4.14 13.83 -6.63
N VAL A 430 2.92 13.57 -7.10
CA VAL A 430 2.33 12.24 -7.08
C VAL A 430 2.13 11.77 -8.52
N CYS A 431 2.68 10.60 -8.85
CA CYS A 431 2.48 9.93 -10.11
C CYS A 431 1.74 8.61 -9.88
N LEU A 432 0.56 8.48 -10.48
CA LEU A 432 -0.19 7.23 -10.53
C LEU A 432 0.19 6.44 -11.78
N ILE A 433 0.68 5.21 -11.59
CA ILE A 433 0.86 4.25 -12.69
C ILE A 433 -0.30 3.27 -12.65
N THR A 434 -1.14 3.27 -13.67
CA THR A 434 -2.32 2.42 -13.78
C THR A 434 -2.36 1.70 -15.12
N GLY A 435 -3.16 0.64 -15.24
CA GLY A 435 -3.51 0.03 -16.52
C GLY A 435 -4.90 0.49 -16.97
N ASP A 436 -5.20 0.42 -18.26
CA ASP A 436 -6.52 0.76 -18.82
C ASP A 436 -7.67 -0.01 -18.14
N GLY A 437 -7.46 -1.29 -17.82
CA GLY A 437 -8.44 -2.11 -17.12
C GLY A 437 -8.75 -1.64 -15.70
N SER A 438 -7.72 -1.33 -14.91
CA SER A 438 -7.86 -0.83 -13.54
C SER A 438 -8.40 0.59 -13.50
N PHE A 439 -7.92 1.45 -14.40
CA PHE A 439 -8.37 2.85 -14.49
C PHE A 439 -9.88 2.96 -14.75
N HIS A 440 -10.45 2.06 -15.56
CA HIS A 440 -11.90 2.01 -15.79
C HIS A 440 -12.72 1.78 -14.51
N MET A 441 -12.14 1.19 -13.46
CA MET A 441 -12.89 0.89 -12.24
C MET A 441 -13.09 2.10 -11.34
N ASN A 442 -12.23 3.14 -11.44
CA ASN A 442 -12.30 4.31 -10.55
C ASN A 442 -11.96 5.63 -11.26
N LEU A 443 -12.11 5.70 -12.57
CA LEU A 443 -11.87 6.91 -13.38
C LEU A 443 -12.78 8.11 -13.02
N ASN A 444 -13.93 7.83 -12.37
CA ASN A 444 -14.84 8.85 -11.86
C ASN A 444 -14.15 9.81 -10.88
N GLU A 445 -13.09 9.38 -10.21
CA GLU A 445 -12.30 10.24 -9.31
C GLU A 445 -11.48 11.31 -10.04
N LEU A 446 -11.48 11.34 -11.38
CA LEU A 446 -10.99 12.49 -12.14
C LEU A 446 -11.74 13.78 -11.78
N VAL A 447 -13.04 13.69 -11.43
CA VAL A 447 -13.78 14.86 -10.94
C VAL A 447 -13.20 15.36 -9.61
N THR A 448 -12.76 14.47 -8.72
CA THR A 448 -12.13 14.84 -7.46
C THR A 448 -10.78 15.52 -7.69
N LEU A 449 -9.93 14.95 -8.55
CA LEU A 449 -8.66 15.59 -8.94
C LEU A 449 -8.90 17.01 -9.47
N LYS A 450 -9.89 17.18 -10.35
CA LYS A 450 -10.21 18.48 -10.94
C LYS A 450 -10.80 19.46 -9.95
N SER A 451 -11.73 19.02 -9.11
CA SER A 451 -12.42 19.90 -8.16
C SER A 451 -11.49 20.49 -7.11
N TYR A 452 -10.45 19.75 -6.71
CA TYR A 452 -9.47 20.18 -5.71
C TYR A 452 -8.13 20.63 -6.32
N GLU A 453 -8.02 20.70 -7.66
CA GLU A 453 -6.82 21.05 -8.42
C GLU A 453 -5.59 20.26 -7.94
N LEU A 454 -5.75 18.96 -7.68
CA LEU A 454 -4.67 18.10 -7.19
C LEU A 454 -3.71 17.74 -8.33
N PRO A 455 -2.42 18.13 -8.27
CA PRO A 455 -1.48 18.00 -9.39
C PRO A 455 -0.94 16.57 -9.54
N VAL A 456 -1.83 15.59 -9.69
CA VAL A 456 -1.48 14.18 -9.89
C VAL A 456 -1.25 13.91 -11.38
N VAL A 457 -0.11 13.29 -11.70
CA VAL A 457 0.19 12.77 -13.04
C VAL A 457 -0.31 11.33 -13.12
N VAL A 458 -1.33 11.07 -13.93
CA VAL A 458 -1.91 9.73 -14.13
C VAL A 458 -1.36 9.14 -15.42
N VAL A 459 -0.49 8.14 -15.34
CA VAL A 459 0.05 7.41 -16.50
C VAL A 459 -0.71 6.10 -16.68
N VAL A 460 -1.50 6.02 -17.74
CA VAL A 460 -2.27 4.83 -18.11
C VAL A 460 -1.41 3.98 -19.04
N MET A 461 -0.88 2.86 -18.56
CA MET A 461 -0.23 1.82 -19.37
C MET A 461 -1.32 1.08 -20.16
N ASN A 462 -1.65 1.61 -21.33
CA ASN A 462 -2.79 1.19 -22.14
C ASN A 462 -2.36 0.08 -23.13
N ASN A 463 -2.61 -1.16 -22.77
CA ASN A 463 -2.40 -2.32 -23.64
C ASN A 463 -3.71 -2.88 -24.23
N THR A 464 -4.86 -2.27 -23.93
CA THR A 464 -6.20 -2.66 -24.37
C THR A 464 -6.69 -4.03 -23.88
N VAL A 465 -5.94 -4.68 -22.99
CA VAL A 465 -6.22 -6.03 -22.48
C VAL A 465 -6.14 -6.09 -20.94
N LEU A 466 -6.72 -7.10 -20.32
CA LEU A 466 -6.47 -7.42 -18.91
C LEU A 466 -5.15 -8.21 -18.81
N GLY A 467 -4.03 -7.48 -18.97
CA GLY A 467 -2.73 -8.03 -19.31
C GLY A 467 -2.20 -9.10 -18.36
N MET A 468 -2.34 -8.95 -17.03
CA MET A 468 -1.85 -9.97 -16.08
C MET A 468 -2.65 -11.27 -16.22
N VAL A 469 -3.98 -11.20 -16.35
CA VAL A 469 -4.82 -12.40 -16.52
C VAL A 469 -4.56 -13.03 -17.90
N ARG A 470 -4.41 -12.20 -18.94
CA ARG A 470 -4.08 -12.68 -20.30
C ARG A 470 -2.72 -13.38 -20.34
N GLN A 471 -1.70 -12.87 -19.65
CA GLN A 471 -0.39 -13.52 -19.50
C GLN A 471 -0.52 -14.92 -18.88
N TRP A 472 -1.32 -15.06 -17.81
CA TRP A 472 -1.58 -16.35 -17.18
C TRP A 472 -2.35 -17.30 -18.10
N GLN A 473 -3.32 -16.81 -18.87
CA GLN A 473 -4.04 -17.62 -19.86
C GLN A 473 -3.11 -18.11 -20.97
N LYS A 474 -2.14 -17.29 -21.39
CA LYS A 474 -1.11 -17.69 -22.33
C LYS A 474 -0.22 -18.78 -21.75
N LEU A 475 0.29 -18.61 -20.54
CA LEU A 475 1.22 -19.54 -19.90
C LEU A 475 0.58 -20.89 -19.50
N PHE A 476 -0.62 -20.85 -18.91
CA PHE A 476 -1.17 -22.01 -18.21
C PHE A 476 -2.47 -22.54 -18.78
N TYR A 477 -3.11 -21.80 -19.70
CA TYR A 477 -4.42 -22.18 -20.26
C TYR A 477 -4.44 -22.28 -21.78
N GLY A 478 -3.28 -22.51 -22.41
CA GLY A 478 -3.16 -22.72 -23.86
C GLY A 478 -3.68 -21.57 -24.70
N SER A 479 -3.44 -20.33 -24.26
CA SER A 479 -3.84 -19.08 -24.94
C SER A 479 -5.36 -18.95 -25.18
N ARG A 480 -6.18 -19.57 -24.32
CA ARG A 480 -7.64 -19.37 -24.36
C ARG A 480 -8.00 -18.07 -23.64
N PHE A 481 -7.97 -16.95 -24.38
CA PHE A 481 -8.18 -15.60 -23.88
C PHE A 481 -9.67 -15.31 -23.61
N SER A 482 -10.20 -15.84 -22.50
CA SER A 482 -11.58 -15.63 -22.10
C SER A 482 -11.73 -14.31 -21.34
N GLN A 483 -12.48 -13.36 -21.91
CA GLN A 483 -12.82 -12.06 -21.31
C GLN A 483 -11.61 -11.16 -20.96
N THR A 484 -10.45 -11.41 -21.52
CA THR A 484 -9.23 -10.64 -21.27
C THR A 484 -8.86 -9.67 -22.41
N ASP A 485 -9.54 -9.79 -23.54
CA ASP A 485 -9.54 -8.84 -24.66
C ASP A 485 -10.92 -8.14 -24.73
N PRO A 486 -11.18 -7.13 -23.87
CA PRO A 486 -12.54 -6.58 -23.72
C PRO A 486 -12.98 -5.66 -24.86
N HIS A 487 -12.12 -5.40 -25.85
CA HIS A 487 -12.38 -4.54 -27.02
C HIS A 487 -12.96 -3.16 -26.67
N ARG A 488 -12.46 -2.56 -25.57
CA ARG A 488 -12.90 -1.23 -25.13
C ARG A 488 -12.28 -0.14 -26.00
N ALA A 489 -13.11 0.69 -26.59
CA ALA A 489 -12.69 1.80 -27.47
C ALA A 489 -12.56 3.14 -26.71
N THR A 490 -12.20 3.12 -25.42
CA THR A 490 -12.09 4.32 -24.60
C THR A 490 -10.90 5.16 -25.05
N ASP A 491 -11.14 6.38 -25.45
CA ASP A 491 -10.12 7.41 -25.68
C ASP A 491 -9.89 8.17 -24.37
N PHE A 492 -8.81 7.82 -23.65
CA PHE A 492 -8.54 8.39 -22.33
C PHE A 492 -8.18 9.87 -22.38
N VAL A 493 -7.66 10.39 -23.51
CA VAL A 493 -7.42 11.83 -23.69
C VAL A 493 -8.75 12.59 -23.77
N LYS A 494 -9.69 12.11 -24.58
CA LYS A 494 -11.02 12.72 -24.67
C LYS A 494 -11.77 12.60 -23.34
N LEU A 495 -11.64 11.45 -22.67
CA LEU A 495 -12.25 11.23 -21.37
C LEU A 495 -11.71 12.21 -20.33
N ALA A 496 -10.39 12.37 -20.21
CA ALA A 496 -9.78 13.34 -19.31
C ALA A 496 -10.30 14.76 -19.59
N ASN A 497 -10.32 15.18 -20.86
CA ASN A 497 -10.83 16.49 -21.27
C ASN A 497 -12.31 16.69 -20.91
N ALA A 498 -13.13 15.63 -20.97
CA ALA A 498 -14.54 15.70 -20.58
C ALA A 498 -14.71 15.96 -19.06
N PHE A 499 -13.74 15.52 -18.23
CA PHE A 499 -13.68 15.86 -16.81
C PHE A 499 -12.99 17.20 -16.51
N GLY A 500 -12.53 17.93 -17.53
CA GLY A 500 -11.77 19.18 -17.38
C GLY A 500 -10.32 18.96 -16.93
N VAL A 501 -9.80 17.75 -17.10
CA VAL A 501 -8.41 17.33 -16.84
C VAL A 501 -7.66 17.27 -18.16
N ASP A 502 -6.40 17.75 -18.19
CA ASP A 502 -5.61 17.68 -19.42
C ASP A 502 -5.29 16.22 -19.80
N GLY A 503 -5.33 15.93 -21.10
CA GLY A 503 -4.98 14.63 -21.64
C GLY A 503 -3.79 14.72 -22.60
N LEU A 504 -2.81 13.86 -22.43
CA LEU A 504 -1.65 13.68 -23.31
C LEU A 504 -1.61 12.24 -23.80
N ARG A 505 -0.93 11.99 -24.94
CA ARG A 505 -0.82 10.62 -25.49
C ARG A 505 0.61 10.32 -25.91
N ILE A 506 1.06 9.10 -25.60
CA ILE A 506 2.33 8.52 -26.03
C ILE A 506 2.01 7.28 -26.87
N THR A 507 2.50 7.26 -28.11
CA THR A 507 2.30 6.14 -29.04
C THR A 507 3.62 5.60 -29.60
N LYS A 508 4.73 6.32 -29.37
CA LYS A 508 6.06 5.95 -29.87
C LYS A 508 7.12 6.14 -28.79
N PRO A 509 8.21 5.36 -28.81
CA PRO A 509 9.28 5.47 -27.81
C PRO A 509 9.89 6.88 -27.70
N GLU A 510 10.09 7.57 -28.81
CA GLU A 510 10.68 8.93 -28.82
C GLU A 510 9.78 10.00 -28.17
N GLU A 511 8.49 9.73 -27.99
CA GLU A 511 7.54 10.63 -27.35
C GLU A 511 7.54 10.51 -25.82
N ILE A 512 8.13 9.43 -25.23
CA ILE A 512 8.09 9.16 -23.79
C ILE A 512 8.66 10.34 -23.01
N LYS A 513 9.92 10.68 -23.24
CA LYS A 513 10.62 11.70 -22.44
C LYS A 513 10.00 13.09 -22.57
N PRO A 514 9.74 13.64 -23.77
CA PRO A 514 9.17 14.98 -23.88
C PRO A 514 7.76 15.09 -23.29
N ILE A 515 6.92 14.05 -23.43
CA ILE A 515 5.54 14.09 -22.92
C ILE A 515 5.51 13.91 -21.40
N LEU A 516 6.27 12.97 -20.84
CA LEU A 516 6.36 12.81 -19.39
C LEU A 516 6.96 14.03 -18.70
N THR A 517 8.06 14.59 -19.23
CA THR A 517 8.64 15.84 -18.69
C THR A 517 7.59 16.94 -18.65
N LYS A 518 6.88 17.16 -19.78
CA LYS A 518 5.78 18.12 -19.83
C LYS A 518 4.72 17.85 -18.77
N ALA A 519 4.27 16.58 -18.62
CA ALA A 519 3.23 16.21 -17.65
C ALA A 519 3.66 16.54 -16.21
N PHE A 520 4.89 16.22 -15.84
CA PHE A 520 5.44 16.50 -14.50
C PHE A 520 5.65 18.00 -14.22
N GLU A 521 5.86 18.81 -15.25
CA GLU A 521 6.04 20.27 -15.14
C GLU A 521 4.71 21.03 -15.08
N MET A 522 3.60 20.44 -15.50
CA MET A 522 2.29 21.13 -15.59
C MET A 522 1.75 21.59 -14.23
N ASN A 523 2.14 20.97 -13.13
CA ASN A 523 1.65 21.26 -11.77
C ASN A 523 0.10 21.37 -11.69
N LYS A 524 -0.58 20.47 -12.37
CA LYS A 524 -2.05 20.32 -12.40
C LYS A 524 -2.41 18.87 -12.75
N PRO A 525 -3.65 18.41 -12.50
CA PRO A 525 -4.04 17.06 -12.86
C PRO A 525 -3.90 16.81 -14.36
N VAL A 526 -3.29 15.70 -14.73
CA VAL A 526 -3.08 15.32 -16.14
C VAL A 526 -3.14 13.79 -16.30
N VAL A 527 -3.77 13.34 -17.39
CA VAL A 527 -3.80 11.93 -17.79
C VAL A 527 -2.89 11.75 -19.01
N VAL A 528 -1.96 10.81 -18.92
CA VAL A 528 -1.07 10.40 -20.02
C VAL A 528 -1.50 9.01 -20.48
N ASP A 529 -2.15 8.92 -21.64
CA ASP A 529 -2.55 7.68 -22.31
C ASP A 529 -1.34 7.10 -23.05
N CYS A 530 -0.63 6.18 -22.42
CA CYS A 530 0.59 5.55 -22.94
C CYS A 530 0.26 4.20 -23.57
N HIS A 531 0.23 4.14 -24.89
CA HIS A 531 -0.04 2.91 -25.64
C HIS A 531 1.19 1.99 -25.58
N ILE A 532 0.98 0.77 -25.09
CA ILE A 532 2.01 -0.28 -25.00
C ILE A 532 1.49 -1.55 -25.70
N SER A 533 2.40 -2.48 -25.98
CA SER A 533 2.03 -3.73 -26.62
C SER A 533 1.12 -4.59 -25.73
N PRO A 534 0.03 -5.18 -26.26
CA PRO A 534 -0.78 -6.16 -25.55
C PRO A 534 -0.01 -7.45 -25.21
N ASP A 535 1.12 -7.69 -25.88
CA ASP A 535 2.00 -8.83 -25.65
C ASP A 535 3.18 -8.52 -24.73
N ALA A 536 3.26 -7.30 -24.17
CA ALA A 536 4.21 -6.99 -23.11
C ALA A 536 3.93 -7.85 -21.87
N ASN A 537 4.92 -8.64 -21.45
CA ASN A 537 4.80 -9.55 -20.31
C ASN A 537 5.65 -9.08 -19.13
N VAL A 538 5.25 -9.48 -17.92
CA VAL A 538 6.06 -9.29 -16.71
C VAL A 538 7.01 -10.47 -16.59
N LEU A 539 8.27 -10.23 -16.83
CA LEU A 539 9.34 -11.23 -16.80
C LEU A 539 10.57 -10.60 -16.08
N PRO A 540 11.40 -11.40 -15.40
CA PRO A 540 11.25 -12.82 -15.17
C PRO A 540 10.06 -13.17 -14.26
N MET A 541 9.63 -14.44 -14.28
CA MET A 541 8.55 -14.93 -13.44
C MET A 541 8.84 -16.33 -12.92
N ILE A 542 8.66 -16.55 -11.61
CA ILE A 542 8.67 -17.88 -11.00
C ILE A 542 7.21 -18.36 -10.91
N PRO A 543 6.84 -19.46 -11.59
CA PRO A 543 5.46 -19.96 -11.54
C PRO A 543 5.03 -20.36 -10.13
N PRO A 544 3.72 -20.34 -9.81
CA PRO A 544 3.21 -20.78 -8.51
C PRO A 544 3.66 -22.21 -8.18
N GLY A 545 4.11 -22.43 -6.93
CA GLY A 545 4.59 -23.72 -6.46
C GLY A 545 5.93 -24.17 -7.05
N LYS A 546 6.68 -23.26 -7.69
CA LYS A 546 7.98 -23.51 -8.30
C LYS A 546 9.09 -22.74 -7.56
N THR A 547 10.33 -23.11 -7.89
CA THR A 547 11.55 -22.47 -7.36
C THR A 547 12.26 -21.68 -8.45
N ILE A 548 13.33 -20.96 -8.08
CA ILE A 548 14.15 -20.17 -9.01
C ILE A 548 14.69 -20.97 -10.20
N ASN A 549 14.94 -22.28 -10.01
CA ASN A 549 15.42 -23.15 -11.07
C ASN A 549 14.40 -23.34 -12.22
N GLU A 550 13.15 -22.96 -12.00
CA GLU A 550 12.04 -23.07 -12.95
C GLU A 550 11.56 -21.69 -13.42
N ILE A 551 12.42 -20.68 -13.30
CA ILE A 551 12.13 -19.30 -13.70
C ILE A 551 11.86 -19.19 -15.20
N ILE A 552 10.82 -18.47 -15.56
CA ILE A 552 10.47 -18.14 -16.94
C ILE A 552 11.07 -16.76 -17.26
N THR A 553 11.92 -16.70 -18.27
CA THR A 553 12.61 -15.47 -18.69
C THR A 553 12.18 -14.99 -20.07
N GLU A 554 11.46 -15.83 -20.83
CA GLU A 554 11.00 -15.56 -22.21
C GLU A 554 9.62 -16.19 -22.43
N MET A 555 8.80 -15.61 -23.35
CA MET A 555 7.48 -16.12 -23.73
C MET A 555 7.25 -16.00 -25.24
#